data_3340e54c6ca03b7d749f5f1fd232fc33
#
_entry.id   3340e54c6ca03b7d749f5f1fd232fc33
#
_cell.length_a   1.000
_cell.length_b   1.000
_cell.length_c   1.000
_cell.angle_alpha   90.00
_cell.angle_beta   90.00
_cell.angle_gamma   90.00
#
_symmetry.space_group_name_H-M   'P 1'
#
loop_
_entity.id
_entity.type
_entity.pdbx_description
1 polymer ?
#
loop_
_entity_poly.entity_id
_entity_poly.type
_entity_poly.pdbx_seq_one_letter_code
_entity_poly.pdbx_strand_id
1 'polypeptide(L)'
;MKVITSQLVNELLEQAGTNARKRTHYNVHESAADPVQRLFVAARLSTYFRPHRHADKGEFAMVIRGLFDVLVFDDASRIMKRVTVGPGADAIGFDMPPNTWHTWIPRADGSVFFETKQGPYDAATAAEFAPWSPAEGTPQVDAFRSRLREAKVSDRLAG
;
A
#
# COMPACT_ATOMS: atom_id res chain seq x y z
N MET A 1 11.66 -20.19 14.82
CA MET A 1 12.07 -18.83 14.35
C MET A 1 11.82 -18.76 12.86
N LYS A 2 11.06 -17.76 12.37
CA LYS A 2 10.94 -17.46 10.93
C LYS A 2 12.08 -16.53 10.53
N VAL A 3 12.78 -16.86 9.46
CA VAL A 3 13.86 -16.02 8.91
C VAL A 3 13.37 -15.42 7.60
N ILE A 4 13.47 -14.12 7.47
CA ILE A 4 13.12 -13.40 6.23
C ILE A 4 14.41 -13.26 5.42
N THR A 5 14.45 -13.92 4.28
CA THR A 5 15.64 -13.99 3.41
C THR A 5 15.45 -13.17 2.15
N SER A 6 16.55 -12.80 1.49
CA SER A 6 16.51 -12.18 0.16
C SER A 6 15.83 -13.10 -0.87
N GLN A 7 15.96 -14.42 -0.71
CA GLN A 7 15.29 -15.39 -1.56
C GLN A 7 13.77 -15.27 -1.44
N LEU A 8 13.21 -15.24 -0.20
CA LEU A 8 11.78 -15.02 0.03
C LEU A 8 11.29 -13.74 -0.65
N VAL A 9 12.04 -12.65 -0.52
CA VAL A 9 11.69 -11.37 -1.16
C VAL A 9 11.65 -11.49 -2.70
N ASN A 10 12.59 -12.21 -3.30
CA ASN A 10 12.59 -12.46 -4.75
C ASN A 10 11.39 -13.32 -5.18
N GLU A 11 11.09 -14.39 -4.46
CA GLU A 11 9.92 -15.26 -4.71
C GLU A 11 8.60 -14.46 -4.64
N LEU A 12 8.45 -13.56 -3.67
CA LEU A 12 7.28 -12.68 -3.58
C LEU A 12 7.17 -11.76 -4.79
N LEU A 13 8.29 -11.24 -5.29
CA LEU A 13 8.30 -10.40 -6.50
C LEU A 13 7.92 -11.17 -7.76
N GLU A 14 8.36 -12.41 -7.90
CA GLU A 14 7.95 -13.30 -8.99
C GLU A 14 6.45 -13.57 -8.93
N GLN A 15 5.92 -13.95 -7.75
CA GLN A 15 4.50 -14.14 -7.54
C GLN A 15 3.68 -12.88 -7.84
N ALA A 16 4.15 -11.69 -7.42
CA ALA A 16 3.52 -10.43 -7.76
C ALA A 16 3.45 -10.20 -9.28
N GLY A 17 4.47 -10.62 -10.02
CA GLY A 17 4.53 -10.52 -11.48
C GLY A 17 3.45 -11.33 -12.20
N THR A 18 3.13 -12.52 -11.72
CA THR A 18 2.12 -13.41 -12.28
C THR A 18 0.69 -13.14 -11.75
N ASN A 19 0.56 -12.53 -10.57
CA ASN A 19 -0.72 -12.20 -9.97
C ASN A 19 -1.47 -11.14 -10.79
N ALA A 20 -2.79 -11.29 -10.95
CA ALA A 20 -3.64 -10.35 -11.69
C ALA A 20 -3.59 -8.93 -11.12
N ARG A 21 -3.50 -8.78 -9.79
CA ARG A 21 -3.38 -7.49 -9.09
C ARG A 21 -1.96 -6.91 -9.14
N LYS A 22 -0.99 -7.64 -9.72
CA LYS A 22 0.43 -7.28 -9.76
C LYS A 22 1.05 -7.02 -8.40
N ARG A 23 0.49 -7.65 -7.36
CA ARG A 23 1.01 -7.68 -5.98
C ARG A 23 0.67 -8.98 -5.29
N THR A 24 1.46 -9.30 -4.28
CA THR A 24 1.21 -10.40 -3.34
C THR A 24 1.65 -10.00 -1.95
N HIS A 25 1.29 -10.79 -0.94
CA HIS A 25 1.74 -10.57 0.43
C HIS A 25 2.18 -11.88 1.08
N TYR A 26 3.01 -11.76 2.10
CA TYR A 26 3.47 -12.86 2.95
C TYR A 26 3.23 -12.51 4.41
N ASN A 27 2.35 -13.25 5.06
CA ASN A 27 2.04 -13.06 6.47
C ASN A 27 3.13 -13.69 7.36
N VAL A 28 3.72 -12.87 8.23
CA VAL A 28 4.66 -13.32 9.27
C VAL A 28 3.92 -13.83 10.50
N HIS A 29 2.74 -13.26 10.79
CA HIS A 29 1.83 -13.72 11.84
C HIS A 29 1.23 -15.09 11.49
N GLU A 30 0.78 -15.82 12.51
CA GLU A 30 0.33 -17.22 12.37
C GLU A 30 -1.14 -17.28 11.89
N SER A 31 -1.96 -16.36 12.34
CA SER A 31 -3.40 -16.38 12.06
C SER A 31 -4.00 -14.98 11.96
N ALA A 32 -5.21 -14.89 11.37
CA ALA A 32 -5.99 -13.66 11.37
C ALA A 32 -6.37 -13.16 12.78
N ALA A 33 -6.37 -14.06 13.78
CA ALA A 33 -6.67 -13.71 15.17
C ALA A 33 -5.48 -13.08 15.93
N ASP A 34 -4.27 -13.10 15.35
CA ASP A 34 -3.10 -12.53 16.02
C ASP A 34 -3.34 -11.05 16.34
N PRO A 35 -2.99 -10.59 17.56
CA PRO A 35 -3.22 -9.21 17.98
C PRO A 35 -2.33 -8.20 17.23
N VAL A 36 -1.27 -8.66 16.57
CA VAL A 36 -0.40 -7.85 15.73
C VAL A 36 -0.24 -8.50 14.37
N GLN A 37 -0.84 -7.90 13.36
CA GLN A 37 -0.69 -8.33 11.97
C GLN A 37 0.65 -7.83 11.44
N ARG A 38 1.43 -8.70 10.82
CA ARG A 38 2.79 -8.41 10.31
C ARG A 38 2.92 -9.05 8.94
N LEU A 39 3.16 -8.27 7.91
CA LEU A 39 3.22 -8.80 6.55
C LEU A 39 4.18 -8.04 5.65
N PHE A 40 4.75 -8.76 4.69
CA PHE A 40 5.46 -8.19 3.56
C PHE A 40 4.50 -8.08 2.38
N VAL A 41 4.55 -6.98 1.67
CA VAL A 41 3.80 -6.76 0.42
C VAL A 41 4.79 -6.48 -0.70
N ALA A 42 4.78 -7.33 -1.71
CA ALA A 42 5.55 -7.16 -2.93
C ALA A 42 4.65 -6.62 -4.05
N ALA A 43 5.11 -5.60 -4.74
CA ALA A 43 4.36 -4.92 -5.78
C ALA A 43 5.20 -4.66 -7.03
N ARG A 44 4.57 -4.83 -8.19
CA ARG A 44 5.12 -4.43 -9.49
C ARG A 44 4.72 -2.99 -9.79
N LEU A 45 5.42 -2.35 -10.71
CA LEU A 45 5.17 -0.96 -11.09
C LEU A 45 3.72 -0.71 -11.51
N SER A 46 3.05 -1.68 -12.11
CA SER A 46 1.65 -1.59 -12.56
C SER A 46 0.61 -1.85 -11.48
N THR A 47 1.01 -2.09 -10.23
CA THR A 47 0.07 -2.29 -9.12
C THR A 47 -0.79 -1.05 -8.89
N TYR A 48 -2.08 -1.29 -8.66
CA TYR A 48 -3.01 -0.30 -8.17
C TYR A 48 -3.39 -0.61 -6.73
N PHE A 49 -2.96 0.22 -5.79
CA PHE A 49 -3.48 0.22 -4.43
C PHE A 49 -4.64 1.21 -4.39
N ARG A 50 -5.86 0.69 -4.30
CA ARG A 50 -7.04 1.55 -4.21
C ARG A 50 -6.93 2.44 -2.98
N PRO A 51 -7.14 3.77 -3.08
CA PRO A 51 -7.19 4.66 -1.92
C PRO A 51 -8.16 4.13 -0.86
N HIS A 52 -7.68 4.05 0.38
CA HIS A 52 -8.42 3.45 1.49
C HIS A 52 -8.01 4.08 2.83
N ARG A 53 -8.76 3.75 3.88
CA ARG A 53 -8.40 4.02 5.27
C ARG A 53 -8.70 2.81 6.15
N HIS A 54 -8.05 2.76 7.29
CA HIS A 54 -8.38 1.86 8.39
C HIS A 54 -9.09 2.69 9.46
N ALA A 55 -10.36 2.43 9.74
CA ALA A 55 -11.18 3.31 10.55
C ALA A 55 -10.65 3.48 11.99
N ASP A 56 -10.22 2.38 12.58
CA ASP A 56 -9.85 2.27 14.00
C ASP A 56 -8.41 1.79 14.24
N LYS A 57 -7.63 1.57 13.19
CA LYS A 57 -6.28 1.01 13.27
C LYS A 57 -5.27 1.91 12.60
N GLY A 58 -4.16 2.16 13.28
CA GLY A 58 -2.97 2.69 12.64
C GLY A 58 -2.18 1.59 11.94
N GLU A 59 -1.31 1.98 11.04
CA GLU A 59 -0.32 1.09 10.46
C GLU A 59 1.06 1.71 10.48
N PHE A 60 2.05 0.91 10.82
CA PHE A 60 3.44 1.27 10.66
C PHE A 60 4.02 0.50 9.47
N ALA A 61 4.71 1.19 8.57
CA ALA A 61 5.30 0.54 7.41
C ALA A 61 6.72 1.01 7.11
N MET A 62 7.54 0.10 6.59
CA MET A 62 8.89 0.36 6.10
C MET A 62 9.09 -0.25 4.72
N VAL A 63 9.67 0.51 3.80
CA VAL A 63 10.06 0.00 2.49
C VAL A 63 11.44 -0.64 2.60
N ILE A 64 11.51 -1.93 2.27
CA ILE A 64 12.75 -2.71 2.34
C ILE A 64 13.45 -2.84 0.98
N ARG A 65 12.73 -2.63 -0.11
CA ARG A 65 13.27 -2.68 -1.49
C ARG A 65 12.45 -1.78 -2.41
N GLY A 66 13.13 -1.13 -3.35
CA GLY A 66 12.50 -0.22 -4.31
C GLY A 66 12.03 1.08 -3.64
N LEU A 67 11.04 1.71 -4.26
CA LEU A 67 10.52 3.01 -3.83
C LEU A 67 9.01 3.05 -4.01
N PHE A 68 8.33 3.75 -3.11
CA PHE A 68 6.92 4.07 -3.21
C PHE A 68 6.70 5.56 -2.98
N ASP A 69 5.72 6.16 -3.66
CA ASP A 69 5.09 7.36 -3.16
C ASP A 69 3.89 6.95 -2.30
N VAL A 70 3.79 7.55 -1.13
CA VAL A 70 2.62 7.44 -0.25
C VAL A 70 1.88 8.76 -0.31
N LEU A 71 0.60 8.70 -0.69
CA LEU A 71 -0.29 9.85 -0.76
C LEU A 71 -1.30 9.79 0.37
N VAL A 72 -1.49 10.93 1.03
CA VAL A 72 -2.52 11.15 2.05
C VAL A 72 -3.54 12.14 1.50
N PHE A 73 -4.84 11.87 1.73
CA PHE A 73 -5.93 12.68 1.20
C PHE A 73 -6.86 13.18 2.30
N ASP A 74 -7.57 14.27 2.01
CA ASP A 74 -8.79 14.64 2.74
C ASP A 74 -10.02 13.89 2.22
N ASP A 75 -11.17 14.06 2.88
CA ASP A 75 -12.43 13.42 2.48
C ASP A 75 -12.91 13.86 1.07
N ALA A 76 -12.46 15.01 0.58
CA ALA A 76 -12.78 15.56 -0.73
C ALA A 76 -11.76 15.15 -1.82
N SER A 77 -10.96 14.09 -1.59
CA SER A 77 -9.92 13.57 -2.49
C SER A 77 -8.73 14.51 -2.77
N ARG A 78 -8.57 15.59 -2.00
CA ARG A 78 -7.42 16.48 -2.15
C ARG A 78 -6.19 15.81 -1.56
N ILE A 79 -5.08 15.85 -2.29
CA ILE A 79 -3.78 15.36 -1.80
C ILE A 79 -3.24 16.34 -0.76
N MET A 80 -3.21 15.90 0.48
CA MET A 80 -2.69 16.66 1.62
C MET A 80 -1.18 16.46 1.79
N LYS A 81 -0.68 15.27 1.42
CA LYS A 81 0.73 14.93 1.52
C LYS A 81 1.11 13.91 0.44
N ARG A 82 2.33 14.03 -0.07
CA ARG A 82 3.00 13.04 -0.93
C ARG A 82 4.41 12.88 -0.43
N VAL A 83 4.79 11.64 -0.10
CA VAL A 83 6.13 11.32 0.42
C VAL A 83 6.69 10.15 -0.36
N THR A 84 7.90 10.29 -0.88
CA THR A 84 8.64 9.16 -1.45
C THR A 84 9.34 8.42 -0.30
N VAL A 85 9.11 7.11 -0.24
CA VAL A 85 9.58 6.25 0.85
C VAL A 85 10.38 5.07 0.28
N GLY A 86 11.54 4.81 0.85
CA GLY A 86 12.35 3.64 0.55
C GLY A 86 13.85 3.87 0.61
N PRO A 87 14.64 2.83 0.38
CA PRO A 87 16.10 2.92 0.38
C PRO A 87 16.61 3.98 -0.58
N GLY A 88 17.41 4.94 -0.06
CA GLY A 88 17.95 6.06 -0.84
C GLY A 88 17.05 7.30 -0.92
N ALA A 89 15.82 7.25 -0.41
CA ALA A 89 14.98 8.42 -0.17
C ALA A 89 15.22 8.97 1.24
N ASP A 90 14.75 10.22 1.50
CA ASP A 90 14.84 10.82 2.85
C ASP A 90 14.01 10.06 3.89
N ALA A 91 12.89 9.46 3.46
CA ALA A 91 12.04 8.64 4.31
C ALA A 91 12.20 7.16 3.95
N ILE A 92 12.33 6.30 4.97
CA ILE A 92 12.38 4.83 4.80
C ILE A 92 11.08 4.14 5.22
N GLY A 93 10.22 4.82 5.95
CA GLY A 93 8.97 4.31 6.49
C GLY A 93 8.10 5.43 7.04
N PHE A 94 6.94 5.07 7.57
CA PHE A 94 6.00 6.00 8.18
C PHE A 94 5.12 5.29 9.21
N ASP A 95 4.52 6.08 10.08
CA ASP A 95 3.42 5.70 10.95
C ASP A 95 2.15 6.43 10.48
N MET A 96 1.12 5.66 10.07
CA MET A 96 -0.14 6.18 9.57
C MET A 96 -1.19 6.13 10.67
N PRO A 97 -1.73 7.27 11.10
CA PRO A 97 -2.80 7.28 12.09
C PRO A 97 -4.07 6.58 11.59
N PRO A 98 -4.93 6.08 12.50
CA PRO A 98 -6.25 5.61 12.12
C PRO A 98 -7.02 6.65 11.32
N ASN A 99 -8.01 6.18 10.57
CA ASN A 99 -8.95 7.01 9.82
C ASN A 99 -8.32 7.97 8.78
N THR A 100 -7.14 7.63 8.28
CA THR A 100 -6.41 8.46 7.31
C THR A 100 -6.54 7.88 5.91
N TRP A 101 -7.15 8.62 4.97
CA TRP A 101 -7.19 8.23 3.57
C TRP A 101 -5.81 8.23 2.96
N HIS A 102 -5.38 7.09 2.41
CA HIS A 102 -4.05 6.97 1.82
C HIS A 102 -4.00 5.95 0.68
N THR A 103 -2.92 5.99 -0.07
CA THR A 103 -2.56 4.99 -1.08
C THR A 103 -1.06 4.89 -1.26
N TRP A 104 -0.63 3.76 -1.80
CA TRP A 104 0.74 3.49 -2.19
C TRP A 104 0.89 3.49 -3.71
N ILE A 105 1.94 4.09 -4.22
CA ILE A 105 2.26 4.11 -5.65
C ILE A 105 3.68 3.58 -5.85
N PRO A 106 3.88 2.38 -6.40
CA PRO A 106 5.22 1.90 -6.71
C PRO A 106 5.92 2.85 -7.69
N ARG A 107 7.16 3.24 -7.36
CA ARG A 107 8.02 4.11 -8.18
C ARG A 107 9.10 3.33 -8.91
N ALA A 108 9.42 2.14 -8.42
CA ALA A 108 10.35 1.21 -9.06
C ALA A 108 9.66 -0.15 -9.24
N ASP A 109 10.01 -0.86 -10.30
CA ASP A 109 9.52 -2.22 -10.47
C ASP A 109 10.16 -3.14 -9.43
N GLY A 110 9.36 -4.02 -8.86
CA GLY A 110 9.82 -4.92 -7.81
C GLY A 110 10.06 -4.24 -6.47
N SER A 111 9.13 -3.40 -6.05
CA SER A 111 9.16 -2.76 -4.72
C SER A 111 8.50 -3.62 -3.66
N VAL A 112 9.05 -3.60 -2.44
CA VAL A 112 8.57 -4.39 -1.30
C VAL A 112 8.57 -3.54 -0.04
N PHE A 113 7.44 -3.55 0.69
CA PHE A 113 7.36 -2.98 2.02
C PHE A 113 6.94 -4.03 3.05
N PHE A 114 7.28 -3.77 4.29
CA PHE A 114 6.80 -4.47 5.47
C PHE A 114 5.85 -3.56 6.22
N GLU A 115 4.71 -4.09 6.64
CA GLU A 115 3.75 -3.36 7.46
C GLU A 115 3.36 -4.14 8.70
N THR A 116 3.03 -3.41 9.75
CA THR A 116 2.38 -3.93 10.94
C THR A 116 1.16 -3.10 11.26
N LYS A 117 0.10 -3.77 11.71
CA LYS A 117 -1.11 -3.13 12.22
C LYS A 117 -1.77 -3.99 13.30
N GLN A 118 -2.63 -3.36 14.07
CA GLN A 118 -3.39 -4.05 15.09
C GLN A 118 -4.29 -5.13 14.47
N GLY A 119 -4.30 -6.29 15.12
CA GLY A 119 -5.27 -7.36 14.87
C GLY A 119 -6.48 -7.26 15.82
N PRO A 120 -7.38 -8.21 15.71
CA PRO A 120 -7.44 -9.26 14.69
C PRO A 120 -7.74 -8.71 13.29
N TYR A 121 -7.43 -9.49 12.25
CA TYR A 121 -7.84 -9.19 10.88
C TYR A 121 -9.27 -9.66 10.66
N ASP A 122 -10.11 -8.76 10.19
CA ASP A 122 -11.47 -9.05 9.71
C ASP A 122 -11.62 -8.43 8.31
N ALA A 123 -11.88 -9.26 7.32
CA ALA A 123 -12.00 -8.84 5.93
C ALA A 123 -13.13 -7.82 5.68
N ALA A 124 -14.18 -7.85 6.50
CA ALA A 124 -15.32 -6.94 6.37
C ALA A 124 -14.98 -5.51 6.82
N THR A 125 -14.02 -5.37 7.74
CA THR A 125 -13.66 -4.09 8.36
C THR A 125 -12.20 -3.69 8.14
N ALA A 126 -11.42 -4.55 7.46
CA ALA A 126 -9.97 -4.36 7.30
C ALA A 126 -9.59 -3.06 6.59
N ALA A 127 -10.43 -2.59 5.67
CA ALA A 127 -10.24 -1.32 4.98
C ALA A 127 -11.55 -0.77 4.45
N GLU A 128 -11.74 0.53 4.58
CA GLU A 128 -12.76 1.29 3.89
C GLU A 128 -12.16 1.91 2.63
N PHE A 129 -12.75 1.66 1.48
CA PHE A 129 -12.25 2.20 0.21
C PHE A 129 -12.87 3.55 -0.10
N ALA A 130 -12.05 4.47 -0.59
CA ALA A 130 -12.50 5.81 -0.94
C ALA A 130 -13.58 5.75 -2.05
N PRO A 131 -14.75 6.38 -1.83
CA PRO A 131 -15.86 6.32 -2.78
C PRO A 131 -15.55 7.00 -4.12
N TRP A 132 -14.60 7.92 -4.13
CA TRP A 132 -14.15 8.64 -5.32
C TRP A 132 -13.08 7.87 -6.11
N SER A 133 -12.68 6.68 -5.70
CA SER A 133 -11.69 5.85 -6.37
C SER A 133 -12.33 4.65 -7.07
N PRO A 134 -11.91 4.30 -8.31
CA PRO A 134 -12.45 3.15 -9.00
C PRO A 134 -12.13 1.86 -8.27
N ALA A 135 -13.06 0.91 -8.31
CA ALA A 135 -12.81 -0.43 -7.80
C ALA A 135 -11.74 -1.15 -8.64
N GLU A 136 -10.95 -2.01 -7.98
CA GLU A 136 -9.95 -2.83 -8.68
C GLU A 136 -10.61 -3.68 -9.78
N GLY A 137 -9.91 -3.84 -10.90
CA GLY A 137 -10.38 -4.61 -12.04
C GLY A 137 -11.39 -3.89 -12.96
N THR A 138 -11.76 -2.64 -12.66
CA THR A 138 -12.62 -1.84 -13.55
C THR A 138 -11.80 -1.12 -14.63
N PRO A 139 -12.41 -0.79 -15.80
CA PRO A 139 -11.71 -0.12 -16.90
C PRO A 139 -11.11 1.26 -16.54
N GLN A 140 -11.64 1.90 -15.49
CA GLN A 140 -11.20 3.22 -15.05
C GLN A 140 -9.86 3.20 -14.28
N VAL A 141 -9.41 2.02 -13.84
CA VAL A 141 -8.22 1.89 -12.98
C VAL A 141 -6.96 2.45 -13.63
N ASP A 142 -6.72 2.17 -14.91
CA ASP A 142 -5.49 2.58 -15.57
C ASP A 142 -5.40 4.11 -15.71
N ALA A 143 -6.47 4.77 -16.09
CA ALA A 143 -6.53 6.23 -16.17
C ALA A 143 -6.37 6.86 -14.78
N PHE A 144 -7.03 6.31 -13.77
CA PHE A 144 -6.95 6.81 -12.40
C PHE A 144 -5.54 6.61 -11.81
N ARG A 145 -4.91 5.46 -12.06
CA ARG A 145 -3.52 5.19 -11.64
C ARG A 145 -2.53 6.17 -12.30
N SER A 146 -2.71 6.50 -13.57
CA SER A 146 -1.89 7.53 -14.24
C SER A 146 -2.06 8.89 -13.59
N ARG A 147 -3.29 9.30 -13.28
CA ARG A 147 -3.57 10.55 -12.55
C ARG A 147 -2.89 10.56 -11.17
N LEU A 148 -2.98 9.46 -10.40
CA LEU A 148 -2.30 9.33 -9.10
C LEU A 148 -0.78 9.54 -9.20
N ARG A 149 -0.16 9.03 -10.27
CA ARG A 149 1.30 9.15 -10.48
C ARG A 149 1.73 10.59 -10.73
N GLU A 150 0.93 11.34 -11.46
CA GLU A 150 1.23 12.71 -11.91
C GLU A 150 0.78 13.77 -10.90
N ALA A 151 -0.21 13.45 -10.08
CA ALA A 151 -0.84 14.39 -9.16
C ALA A 151 0.13 14.93 -8.10
N LYS A 152 -0.04 16.19 -7.76
CA LYS A 152 0.77 16.94 -6.79
C LYS A 152 -0.04 17.21 -5.52
N VAL A 153 0.65 17.64 -4.48
CA VAL A 153 -0.02 18.17 -3.27
C VAL A 153 -0.96 19.30 -3.67
N SER A 154 -2.14 19.30 -3.11
CA SER A 154 -3.30 20.16 -3.37
C SER A 154 -4.17 19.78 -4.57
N ASP A 155 -3.76 18.89 -5.46
CA ASP A 155 -4.63 18.39 -6.52
C ASP A 155 -5.78 17.56 -5.94
N ARG A 156 -6.93 17.55 -6.67
CA ARG A 156 -8.08 16.70 -6.36
C ARG A 156 -8.21 15.57 -7.39
N LEU A 157 -8.58 14.40 -6.90
CA LEU A 157 -8.78 13.22 -7.75
C LEU A 157 -10.24 12.91 -8.07
N ALA A 158 -11.18 13.38 -7.25
CA ALA A 158 -12.60 13.38 -7.57
C ALA A 158 -12.88 14.49 -8.61
N GLY A 159 -13.50 14.15 -9.69
CA GLY A 159 -13.87 15.05 -10.79
C GLY A 159 -14.19 14.25 -12.03
#